data_d1d9c38ae3a52d90cd2d6e767da01751
#
_entry.id   d1d9c38ae3a52d90cd2d6e767da01751
#
_cell.length_a   1.000
_cell.length_b   1.000
_cell.length_c   1.000
_cell.angle_alpha   90.00
_cell.angle_beta   90.00
_cell.angle_gamma   90.00
#
_symmetry.space_group_name_H-M   'P 1'
#
loop_
_entity.id
_entity.type
_entity.pdbx_description
1 polymer ?
#
loop_
_entity_poly.entity_id
_entity_poly.type
_entity_poly.pdbx_seq_one_letter_code
_entity_poly.pdbx_strand_id
1 'polypeptide(L)'
;KTFNNHIRSFILKRGYMVCLATQGDGTGYSRVFIADKADKKINLASVSKPLNGRVSYIRISKWNDVIKRGWAGFWSNDVQEKFKTGWAYNWDASIHDDWVDREYVTQHHHEGWPGIEDVGNNSGSANILGNNEPDNKADEKEHDIDVKNVLANWPKMMATGRRLGTPAVAGKYNL
;
A
#
# COMPACT_ATOMS: atom_id res chain seq x y z
N LYS A 1 12.76 20.46 4.25
CA LYS A 1 13.00 20.76 2.79
C LYS A 1 14.49 20.70 2.41
N THR A 2 15.40 20.46 3.34
CA THR A 2 16.86 20.48 3.14
C THR A 2 17.36 19.41 2.16
N PHE A 3 16.64 18.29 2.04
CA PHE A 3 17.05 17.18 1.16
C PHE A 3 16.33 17.14 -0.19
N ASN A 4 15.43 18.08 -0.45
CA ASN A 4 14.69 18.12 -1.73
C ASN A 4 15.68 18.27 -2.89
N ASN A 5 15.61 17.35 -3.86
CA ASN A 5 16.49 17.29 -5.02
C ASN A 5 18.00 17.18 -4.71
N HIS A 6 18.38 16.74 -3.49
CA HIS A 6 19.78 16.60 -3.11
C HIS A 6 20.21 15.16 -2.86
N ILE A 7 19.28 14.22 -2.69
CA ILE A 7 19.60 12.84 -2.36
C ILE A 7 20.26 12.16 -3.56
N ARG A 8 21.47 11.63 -3.33
CA ARG A 8 22.25 10.87 -4.33
C ARG A 8 22.55 9.46 -3.86
N SER A 9 22.62 9.26 -2.54
CA SER A 9 22.83 7.96 -1.92
C SER A 9 22.25 7.95 -0.53
N PHE A 10 21.94 6.74 -0.02
CA PHE A 10 21.46 6.54 1.34
C PHE A 10 21.73 5.10 1.80
N ILE A 11 21.56 4.87 3.10
CA ILE A 11 21.56 3.54 3.70
C ILE A 11 20.13 3.23 4.11
N LEU A 12 19.57 2.19 3.53
CA LEU A 12 18.27 1.64 3.95
C LEU A 12 18.53 0.53 4.97
N LYS A 13 17.99 0.71 6.17
CA LYS A 13 18.16 -0.26 7.26
C LYS A 13 17.36 -1.53 6.98
N ARG A 14 17.88 -2.67 7.42
CA ARG A 14 17.18 -3.96 7.36
C ARG A 14 15.80 -3.85 8.00
N GLY A 15 14.81 -4.50 7.40
CA GLY A 15 13.42 -4.49 7.85
C GLY A 15 12.64 -3.25 7.43
N TYR A 16 13.18 -2.46 6.48
CA TYR A 16 12.48 -1.30 5.92
C TYR A 16 12.43 -1.34 4.41
N MET A 17 11.42 -0.70 3.89
CA MET A 17 11.31 -0.32 2.49
C MET A 17 11.17 1.20 2.37
N VAL A 18 11.60 1.74 1.24
CA VAL A 18 11.44 3.15 0.91
C VAL A 18 10.94 3.31 -0.51
N CYS A 19 9.91 4.13 -0.70
CA CYS A 19 9.49 4.62 -1.99
C CYS A 19 10.04 6.04 -2.17
N LEU A 20 10.73 6.27 -3.27
CA LEU A 20 11.24 7.58 -3.68
C LEU A 20 10.53 8.00 -4.96
N ALA A 21 10.17 9.29 -5.08
CA ALA A 21 9.61 9.84 -6.31
C ALA A 21 10.18 11.23 -6.64
N THR A 22 10.06 11.62 -7.91
CA THR A 22 10.60 12.89 -8.40
C THR A 22 9.68 14.08 -8.14
N GLN A 23 8.39 13.85 -7.85
CA GLN A 23 7.45 14.91 -7.49
C GLN A 23 7.02 14.81 -6.04
N GLY A 24 6.69 15.94 -5.41
CA GLY A 24 6.44 16.03 -3.97
C GLY A 24 5.15 15.35 -3.50
N ASP A 25 4.25 15.02 -4.40
CA ASP A 25 3.01 14.25 -4.18
C ASP A 25 3.19 12.74 -4.39
N GLY A 26 4.41 12.29 -4.70
CA GLY A 26 4.73 10.89 -4.97
C GLY A 26 4.55 10.46 -6.42
N THR A 27 4.11 11.37 -7.29
CA THR A 27 3.99 11.11 -8.73
C THR A 27 5.30 11.32 -9.47
N GLY A 28 5.27 11.25 -10.80
CA GLY A 28 6.45 11.27 -11.64
C GLY A 28 7.18 9.92 -11.63
N TYR A 29 8.48 9.94 -11.88
CA TYR A 29 9.25 8.69 -11.79
C TYR A 29 9.42 8.28 -10.34
N SER A 30 9.01 7.06 -10.02
CA SER A 30 9.13 6.50 -8.67
C SER A 30 9.81 5.14 -8.67
N ARG A 31 10.42 4.78 -7.54
CA ARG A 31 11.03 3.47 -7.32
C ARG A 31 11.01 3.09 -5.85
N VAL A 32 10.77 1.80 -5.61
CA VAL A 32 10.84 1.19 -4.29
C VAL A 32 12.17 0.48 -4.11
N PHE A 33 12.78 0.63 -2.94
CA PHE A 33 13.93 -0.14 -2.47
C PHE A 33 13.56 -0.87 -1.19
N ILE A 34 14.00 -2.12 -1.05
CA ILE A 34 13.69 -2.99 0.09
C ILE A 34 14.99 -3.52 0.68
N ALA A 35 15.14 -3.45 2.00
CA ALA A 35 16.24 -4.04 2.77
C ALA A 35 15.70 -5.19 3.63
N ASP A 36 15.55 -6.35 3.03
CA ASP A 36 14.97 -7.55 3.66
C ASP A 36 15.97 -8.30 4.56
N LYS A 37 17.16 -8.60 4.05
CA LYS A 37 18.15 -9.47 4.71
C LYS A 37 19.25 -8.72 5.45
N ALA A 38 19.63 -7.55 4.95
CA ALA A 38 20.71 -6.73 5.49
C ALA A 38 20.48 -5.26 5.15
N ASP A 39 21.21 -4.36 5.82
CA ASP A 39 21.28 -2.95 5.43
C ASP A 39 21.75 -2.83 3.97
N LYS A 40 21.10 -1.97 3.20
CA LYS A 40 21.44 -1.72 1.80
C LYS A 40 22.02 -0.32 1.62
N LYS A 41 23.22 -0.24 1.09
CA LYS A 41 23.78 1.02 0.57
C LYS A 41 23.26 1.22 -0.86
N ILE A 42 22.56 2.30 -1.09
CA ILE A 42 21.94 2.65 -2.37
C ILE A 42 22.68 3.88 -2.93
N ASN A 43 23.20 3.75 -4.14
CA ASN A 43 23.72 4.87 -4.93
C ASN A 43 22.79 5.10 -6.11
N LEU A 44 22.05 6.20 -6.10
CA LEU A 44 21.04 6.49 -7.11
C LEU A 44 21.65 6.72 -8.50
N ALA A 45 22.88 7.21 -8.58
CA ALA A 45 23.56 7.40 -9.86
C ALA A 45 23.72 6.08 -10.64
N SER A 46 23.92 4.96 -9.92
CA SER A 46 24.11 3.64 -10.52
C SER A 46 22.81 2.85 -10.67
N VAL A 47 21.87 2.97 -9.71
CA VAL A 47 20.69 2.11 -9.67
C VAL A 47 19.41 2.78 -10.17
N SER A 48 19.36 4.11 -10.21
CA SER A 48 18.18 4.86 -10.64
C SER A 48 18.54 6.30 -11.04
N LYS A 49 19.14 6.46 -12.19
CA LYS A 49 19.54 7.80 -12.73
C LYS A 49 18.41 8.84 -12.67
N PRO A 50 17.12 8.52 -12.98
CA PRO A 50 16.06 9.51 -12.90
C PRO A 50 15.82 10.10 -11.49
N LEU A 51 16.17 9.35 -10.42
CA LEU A 51 16.03 9.81 -9.03
C LEU A 51 17.29 10.52 -8.53
N ASN A 52 18.44 10.37 -9.17
CA ASN A 52 19.71 10.90 -8.68
C ASN A 52 19.70 12.43 -8.61
N GLY A 53 19.65 12.96 -7.40
CA GLY A 53 19.56 14.41 -7.15
C GLY A 53 18.21 15.03 -7.55
N ARG A 54 17.14 14.21 -7.69
CA ARG A 54 15.81 14.66 -8.10
C ARG A 54 14.69 14.10 -7.22
N VAL A 55 15.03 13.60 -6.04
CA VAL A 55 14.05 13.07 -5.09
C VAL A 55 13.34 14.22 -4.39
N SER A 56 12.01 14.31 -4.56
CA SER A 56 11.15 15.27 -3.89
C SER A 56 10.15 14.59 -2.93
N TYR A 57 10.00 13.28 -3.02
CA TYR A 57 9.10 12.49 -2.19
C TYR A 57 9.81 11.28 -1.60
N ILE A 58 9.59 11.05 -0.31
CA ILE A 58 10.11 9.89 0.43
C ILE A 58 8.99 9.32 1.28
N ARG A 59 8.75 8.02 1.14
CA ARG A 59 7.86 7.27 2.02
C ARG A 59 8.59 6.04 2.53
N ILE A 60 8.68 5.90 3.85
CA ILE A 60 9.34 4.77 4.51
C ILE A 60 8.29 3.94 5.22
N SER A 61 8.36 2.63 5.07
CA SER A 61 7.50 1.67 5.75
C SER A 61 8.33 0.50 6.26
N LYS A 62 7.84 -0.19 7.29
CA LYS A 62 8.41 -1.47 7.68
C LYS A 62 8.24 -2.46 6.53
N TRP A 63 9.23 -3.29 6.34
CA TRP A 63 9.15 -4.45 5.45
C TRP A 63 8.99 -5.70 6.31
N ASN A 64 7.85 -6.33 6.19
CA ASN A 64 7.59 -7.62 6.80
C ASN A 64 7.82 -8.71 5.75
N ASP A 65 8.66 -9.68 6.07
CA ASP A 65 8.88 -10.86 5.21
C ASP A 65 7.77 -11.87 5.49
N VAL A 66 6.56 -11.53 5.02
CA VAL A 66 5.38 -12.37 5.22
C VAL A 66 5.22 -13.41 4.11
N ILE A 67 4.58 -14.51 4.45
CA ILE A 67 4.17 -15.54 3.50
C ILE A 67 3.27 -14.88 2.44
N LYS A 68 3.53 -15.14 1.16
CA LYS A 68 2.76 -14.55 0.05
C LYS A 68 1.28 -14.95 0.03
N ARG A 69 0.93 -16.09 0.67
CA ARG A 69 -0.44 -16.56 0.77
C ARG A 69 -1.22 -15.72 1.75
N GLY A 70 -2.26 -15.06 1.28
CA GLY A 70 -3.19 -14.29 2.08
C GLY A 70 -4.58 -14.92 2.10
N TRP A 71 -5.42 -14.38 2.95
CA TRP A 71 -6.84 -14.72 3.07
C TRP A 71 -7.72 -13.49 2.88
N ALA A 72 -8.83 -13.65 2.20
CA ALA A 72 -9.87 -12.64 2.07
C ALA A 72 -11.15 -13.11 2.76
N GLY A 73 -11.71 -12.30 3.65
CA GLY A 73 -12.99 -12.61 4.30
C GLY A 73 -12.93 -12.73 5.82
N PHE A 74 -14.04 -13.19 6.39
CA PHE A 74 -14.33 -13.25 7.83
C PHE A 74 -14.15 -14.67 8.39
N TRP A 75 -12.94 -15.20 8.36
CA TRP A 75 -12.67 -16.57 8.81
C TRP A 75 -11.83 -16.60 10.07
N SER A 76 -12.08 -17.59 10.91
CA SER A 76 -11.35 -17.82 12.15
C SER A 76 -9.86 -18.10 11.93
N ASN A 77 -9.07 -17.93 12.97
CA ASN A 77 -7.65 -18.30 12.99
C ASN A 77 -7.42 -19.76 12.59
N ASP A 78 -8.27 -20.68 13.05
CA ASP A 78 -8.15 -22.13 12.75
C ASP A 78 -8.15 -22.38 11.23
N VAL A 79 -9.03 -21.71 10.50
CA VAL A 79 -9.08 -21.83 9.03
C VAL A 79 -7.82 -21.23 8.41
N GLN A 80 -7.42 -20.05 8.87
CA GLN A 80 -6.24 -19.38 8.35
C GLN A 80 -4.94 -20.17 8.64
N GLU A 81 -4.84 -20.82 9.80
CA GLU A 81 -3.73 -21.72 10.13
C GLU A 81 -3.66 -22.93 9.22
N LYS A 82 -4.80 -23.59 8.97
CA LYS A 82 -4.85 -24.73 8.04
C LYS A 82 -4.38 -24.36 6.63
N PHE A 83 -4.71 -23.16 6.17
CA PHE A 83 -4.24 -22.63 4.89
C PHE A 83 -2.84 -22.01 4.96
N LYS A 84 -2.24 -21.89 6.14
CA LYS A 84 -0.90 -21.29 6.37
C LYS A 84 -0.81 -19.90 5.74
N THR A 85 -1.77 -19.04 6.06
CA THR A 85 -1.77 -17.65 5.58
C THR A 85 -0.88 -16.78 6.46
N GLY A 86 -0.19 -15.83 5.88
CA GLY A 86 0.64 -14.86 6.60
C GLY A 86 0.03 -13.47 6.68
N TRP A 87 -1.03 -13.22 5.92
CA TRP A 87 -1.74 -11.94 5.91
C TRP A 87 -3.21 -12.14 5.57
N ALA A 88 -4.04 -11.17 5.90
CA ALA A 88 -5.46 -11.23 5.60
C ALA A 88 -6.06 -9.82 5.46
N TYR A 89 -7.20 -9.74 4.78
CA TYR A 89 -8.07 -8.56 4.72
C TYR A 89 -9.54 -8.97 4.69
N ASN A 90 -10.42 -8.04 5.03
CA ASN A 90 -11.87 -8.28 5.14
C ASN A 90 -12.71 -7.14 4.55
N TRP A 91 -12.17 -6.40 3.58
CA TRP A 91 -12.79 -5.22 2.96
C TRP A 91 -13.05 -4.04 3.91
N ASP A 92 -12.48 -4.06 5.11
CA ASP A 92 -12.72 -3.09 6.17
C ASP A 92 -11.41 -2.45 6.67
N ALA A 93 -11.54 -1.54 7.62
CA ALA A 93 -10.44 -0.97 8.40
C ALA A 93 -10.40 -1.53 9.84
N SER A 94 -11.25 -2.49 10.17
CA SER A 94 -11.32 -3.10 11.51
C SER A 94 -10.87 -4.54 11.47
N ILE A 95 -9.84 -4.86 12.28
CA ILE A 95 -9.39 -6.23 12.48
C ILE A 95 -10.38 -6.98 13.39
N HIS A 96 -10.59 -8.26 13.12
CA HIS A 96 -11.30 -9.13 14.04
C HIS A 96 -10.37 -9.63 15.15
N ASP A 97 -10.88 -9.74 16.37
CA ASP A 97 -10.11 -10.09 17.57
C ASP A 97 -9.41 -11.45 17.48
N ASP A 98 -9.94 -12.36 16.68
CA ASP A 98 -9.38 -13.68 16.45
C ASP A 98 -8.31 -13.73 15.34
N TRP A 99 -7.94 -12.58 14.77
CA TRP A 99 -6.89 -12.48 13.76
C TRP A 99 -5.52 -12.13 14.36
N VAL A 100 -5.12 -12.85 15.38
CA VAL A 100 -3.81 -12.70 16.01
C VAL A 100 -2.71 -13.31 15.12
N ASP A 101 -1.50 -12.76 15.23
CA ASP A 101 -0.29 -13.25 14.56
C ASP A 101 -0.29 -13.24 13.03
N ARG A 102 -1.17 -12.45 12.42
CA ARG A 102 -1.20 -12.22 10.96
C ARG A 102 -1.09 -10.75 10.62
N GLU A 103 -0.52 -10.48 9.46
CA GLU A 103 -0.50 -9.12 8.93
C GLU A 103 -1.92 -8.77 8.44
N TYR A 104 -2.58 -7.85 9.15
CA TYR A 104 -3.87 -7.34 8.73
C TYR A 104 -3.70 -6.16 7.79
N VAL A 105 -4.26 -6.26 6.59
CA VAL A 105 -4.22 -5.22 5.56
C VAL A 105 -5.61 -4.59 5.46
N THR A 106 -5.71 -3.31 5.79
CA THR A 106 -6.96 -2.55 5.65
C THR A 106 -7.25 -2.23 4.19
N GLN A 107 -8.50 -1.98 3.87
CA GLN A 107 -8.94 -1.59 2.53
C GLN A 107 -9.83 -0.35 2.56
N HIS A 108 -9.58 0.61 1.69
CA HIS A 108 -10.54 1.65 1.35
C HIS A 108 -11.49 1.09 0.29
N HIS A 109 -12.59 0.48 0.76
CA HIS A 109 -13.43 -0.41 -0.06
C HIS A 109 -14.18 0.35 -1.16
N HIS A 110 -14.97 1.35 -0.76
CA HIS A 110 -15.71 2.17 -1.70
C HIS A 110 -15.65 3.66 -1.31
N GLU A 111 -16.31 4.52 -2.03
CA GLU A 111 -16.33 5.95 -1.76
C GLU A 111 -16.89 6.22 -0.35
N GLY A 112 -16.05 6.81 0.50
CA GLY A 112 -16.40 7.20 1.87
C GLY A 112 -16.28 6.10 2.92
N TRP A 113 -16.07 4.83 2.55
CA TRP A 113 -16.00 3.76 3.54
C TRP A 113 -15.02 2.62 3.15
N PRO A 114 -14.24 2.09 4.13
CA PRO A 114 -13.88 2.76 5.39
C PRO A 114 -13.18 4.08 5.12
N GLY A 115 -13.25 5.03 6.06
CA GLY A 115 -12.56 6.32 5.95
C GLY A 115 -11.05 6.16 5.71
N ILE A 116 -10.46 7.01 4.89
CA ILE A 116 -9.03 6.89 4.55
C ILE A 116 -8.14 7.02 5.79
N GLU A 117 -8.55 7.83 6.77
CA GLU A 117 -7.84 7.98 8.04
C GLU A 117 -7.87 6.66 8.83
N ASP A 118 -9.04 6.02 8.93
CA ASP A 118 -9.20 4.73 9.61
C ASP A 118 -8.36 3.65 8.94
N VAL A 119 -8.39 3.59 7.60
CA VAL A 119 -7.57 2.68 6.80
C VAL A 119 -6.08 2.89 7.10
N GLY A 120 -5.64 4.14 7.18
CA GLY A 120 -4.25 4.47 7.47
C GLY A 120 -3.84 4.13 8.91
N ASN A 121 -4.71 4.38 9.89
CA ASN A 121 -4.42 4.20 11.30
C ASN A 121 -4.51 2.73 11.74
N ASN A 122 -5.49 1.99 11.25
CA ASN A 122 -5.80 0.64 11.71
C ASN A 122 -5.04 -0.46 10.97
N SER A 123 -4.30 -0.13 9.90
CA SER A 123 -3.53 -1.16 9.20
C SER A 123 -2.43 -1.74 10.10
N GLY A 124 -2.49 -3.03 10.37
CA GLY A 124 -1.42 -3.83 10.97
C GLY A 124 -0.25 -4.11 10.02
N SER A 125 -0.30 -3.56 8.81
CA SER A 125 0.62 -3.80 7.71
C SER A 125 1.28 -2.50 7.26
N ALA A 126 2.40 -2.63 6.55
CA ALA A 126 2.96 -1.54 5.75
C ALA A 126 2.12 -1.23 4.49
N ASN A 127 1.10 -2.03 4.23
CA ASN A 127 0.27 -1.99 3.05
C ASN A 127 -1.16 -1.59 3.38
N ILE A 128 -1.86 -0.99 2.42
CA ILE A 128 -3.31 -0.79 2.39
C ILE A 128 -3.80 -1.11 0.98
N LEU A 129 -5.05 -1.53 0.86
CA LEU A 129 -5.68 -1.83 -0.42
C LEU A 129 -6.55 -0.65 -0.87
N GLY A 130 -6.59 -0.43 -2.18
CA GLY A 130 -7.49 0.51 -2.82
C GLY A 130 -8.90 -0.04 -2.97
N ASN A 131 -9.73 0.69 -3.72
CA ASN A 131 -11.14 0.38 -3.92
C ASN A 131 -11.35 -1.06 -4.42
N ASN A 132 -12.40 -1.68 -3.91
CA ASN A 132 -12.88 -2.96 -4.41
C ASN A 132 -13.84 -2.72 -5.58
N GLU A 133 -13.61 -3.40 -6.68
CA GLU A 133 -14.47 -3.42 -7.87
C GLU A 133 -15.12 -2.08 -8.24
N PRO A 134 -14.36 -0.97 -8.32
CA PRO A 134 -14.94 0.35 -8.54
C PRO A 134 -15.65 0.49 -9.89
N ASP A 135 -15.43 -0.44 -10.79
CA ASP A 135 -16.05 -0.55 -12.12
C ASP A 135 -17.27 -1.49 -12.16
N ASN A 136 -17.69 -2.05 -11.02
CA ASN A 136 -18.79 -3.01 -10.97
C ASN A 136 -20.15 -2.29 -10.92
N LYS A 137 -20.83 -2.22 -12.06
CA LYS A 137 -22.16 -1.59 -12.18
C LYS A 137 -23.32 -2.43 -11.68
N ALA A 138 -23.08 -3.69 -11.35
CA ALA A 138 -24.13 -4.63 -10.95
C ALA A 138 -24.42 -4.60 -9.45
N ASP A 139 -23.51 -4.08 -8.65
CA ASP A 139 -23.68 -3.99 -7.21
C ASP A 139 -23.92 -2.54 -6.77
N GLU A 140 -25.09 -2.20 -6.34
CA GLU A 140 -25.47 -0.85 -5.91
C GLU A 140 -24.72 -0.33 -4.68
N LYS A 141 -23.98 -1.13 -3.97
CA LYS A 141 -23.22 -0.72 -2.77
C LYS A 141 -21.75 -0.48 -3.02
N GLU A 142 -21.18 -1.09 -4.05
CA GLU A 142 -19.72 -1.08 -4.28
C GLU A 142 -19.26 -0.27 -5.47
N HIS A 143 -20.10 0.39 -6.20
CA HIS A 143 -20.24 0.47 -7.59
C HIS A 143 -20.02 1.77 -8.24
N ASP A 144 -19.63 1.60 -9.52
CA ASP A 144 -19.57 2.65 -10.54
C ASP A 144 -18.96 3.94 -9.97
N ILE A 145 -17.89 3.76 -9.20
CA ILE A 145 -17.18 4.89 -8.62
C ILE A 145 -16.53 5.65 -9.77
N ASP A 146 -16.91 6.90 -9.95
CA ASP A 146 -16.28 7.75 -10.97
C ASP A 146 -14.75 7.73 -10.75
N VAL A 147 -14.02 7.44 -11.80
CA VAL A 147 -12.54 7.43 -11.80
C VAL A 147 -11.97 8.72 -11.20
N LYS A 148 -12.64 9.87 -11.37
CA LYS A 148 -12.23 11.13 -10.75
C LYS A 148 -12.21 11.04 -9.23
N ASN A 149 -13.16 10.33 -8.61
CA ASN A 149 -13.22 10.18 -7.16
C ASN A 149 -12.12 9.25 -6.66
N VAL A 150 -11.85 8.16 -7.38
CA VAL A 150 -10.70 7.28 -7.10
C VAL A 150 -9.40 8.08 -7.18
N LEU A 151 -9.22 8.88 -8.23
CA LEU A 151 -8.02 9.71 -8.41
C LEU A 151 -7.91 10.82 -7.36
N ALA A 152 -9.01 11.43 -6.93
CA ALA A 152 -9.04 12.46 -5.89
C ALA A 152 -8.68 11.89 -4.49
N ASN A 153 -9.02 10.63 -4.23
CA ASN A 153 -8.69 9.94 -2.98
C ASN A 153 -7.27 9.39 -2.96
N TRP A 154 -6.68 9.11 -4.11
CA TRP A 154 -5.36 8.50 -4.20
C TRP A 154 -4.25 9.27 -3.47
N PRO A 155 -4.10 10.61 -3.61
CA PRO A 155 -3.13 11.39 -2.85
C PRO A 155 -3.37 11.33 -1.34
N LYS A 156 -4.63 11.27 -0.90
CA LYS A 156 -4.98 11.15 0.53
C LYS A 156 -4.54 9.79 1.08
N MET A 157 -4.77 8.72 0.32
CA MET A 157 -4.28 7.39 0.66
C MET A 157 -2.75 7.36 0.70
N MET A 158 -2.06 8.00 -0.24
CA MET A 158 -0.61 8.13 -0.23
C MET A 158 -0.10 8.85 1.03
N ALA A 159 -0.82 9.87 1.50
CA ALA A 159 -0.47 10.63 2.70
C ALA A 159 -0.50 9.79 3.99
N THR A 160 -1.17 8.62 4.00
CA THR A 160 -1.12 7.67 5.14
C THR A 160 0.29 7.13 5.42
N GLY A 161 1.23 7.29 4.49
CA GLY A 161 2.57 6.71 4.60
C GLY A 161 2.63 5.20 4.35
N ARG A 162 1.52 4.56 3.98
CA ARG A 162 1.44 3.13 3.68
C ARG A 162 1.71 2.86 2.19
N ARG A 163 2.08 1.64 1.87
CA ARG A 163 2.21 1.18 0.48
C ARG A 163 0.81 0.86 -0.04
N LEU A 164 0.46 1.42 -1.20
CA LEU A 164 -0.86 1.26 -1.78
C LEU A 164 -0.92 0.06 -2.72
N GLY A 165 -1.92 -0.80 -2.53
CA GLY A 165 -2.43 -1.68 -3.57
C GLY A 165 -3.34 -0.89 -4.52
N THR A 166 -3.29 -1.21 -5.80
CA THR A 166 -4.20 -0.61 -6.79
C THR A 166 -5.65 -1.01 -6.52
N PRO A 167 -6.63 -0.24 -6.98
CA PRO A 167 -8.00 -0.70 -7.03
C PRO A 167 -8.10 -2.05 -7.75
N ALA A 168 -8.92 -2.95 -7.21
CA ALA A 168 -9.18 -4.26 -7.79
C ALA A 168 -10.42 -4.17 -8.69
N VAL A 169 -10.22 -4.09 -10.01
CA VAL A 169 -11.33 -4.00 -10.97
C VAL A 169 -12.02 -5.34 -11.16
N ALA A 170 -13.33 -5.34 -11.36
CA ALA A 170 -14.13 -6.54 -11.64
C ALA A 170 -13.81 -7.15 -13.01
N GLY A 171 -13.25 -6.38 -13.92
CA GLY A 171 -12.65 -6.87 -15.16
C GLY A 171 -13.63 -7.24 -16.28
N LYS A 172 -14.91 -6.93 -16.15
CA LYS A 172 -15.93 -7.28 -17.14
C LYS A 172 -16.47 -6.09 -17.94
N TYR A 173 -16.10 -4.89 -17.56
CA TYR A 173 -16.70 -3.70 -18.11
C TYR A 173 -15.64 -2.85 -18.79
N ASN A 174 -15.84 -2.65 -20.08
CA ASN A 174 -14.96 -1.86 -20.93
C ASN A 174 -14.60 -0.53 -20.24
N LEU A 175 -13.33 -0.37 -19.97
CA LEU A 175 -12.76 0.93 -19.74
C LEU A 175 -12.78 1.76 -21.02
#